data_b27a97ab81808e05332c45773efaca0e
#
_entry.id   b27a97ab81808e05332c45773efaca0e
#
_cell.length_a   1.000
_cell.length_b   1.000
_cell.length_c   1.000
_cell.angle_alpha   90.00
_cell.angle_beta   90.00
_cell.angle_gamma   90.00
#
_symmetry.space_group_name_H-M   'P 1'
#
loop_
_entity.id
_entity.type
_entity.pdbx_description
1 polymer ?
#
loop_
_entity_poly.entity_id
_entity_poly.type
_entity_poly.pdbx_seq_one_letter_code
_entity_poly.pdbx_strand_id
1 'polypeptide(L)'
;GGAKHYADTVKAIKARNPNTAVEALTPDFKGIFSSIETIVNSGIEVFAQNMETVERLTHPVRDIRAGYQQTLNVLAESKKINPSVLTKTSLILGLGETDDEIEKTMDDLIENNVDILTLGQYLRPTLNHLPVKRWVTPEEFDRYREIGIEKGFLEVVSGPMVRSSYRAERVLDKNNAGLGKAV
;
A
#
# COMPACT_ATOMS: atom_id res chain seq x y z
N GLY A 1 -2.24 -6.64 -18.68
CA GLY A 1 -0.93 -7.06 -19.16
C GLY A 1 0.19 -6.60 -18.27
N GLY A 2 1.40 -7.12 -18.51
CA GLY A 2 2.59 -6.67 -17.78
C GLY A 2 3.02 -7.56 -16.62
N ALA A 3 2.18 -8.44 -16.09
CA ALA A 3 2.53 -9.31 -14.97
C ALA A 3 3.80 -10.13 -15.20
N LYS A 4 3.93 -10.70 -16.42
CA LYS A 4 5.14 -11.43 -16.80
C LYS A 4 6.39 -10.53 -16.77
N HIS A 5 6.29 -9.28 -17.22
CA HIS A 5 7.41 -8.35 -17.20
C HIS A 5 7.88 -8.03 -15.77
N TYR A 6 6.93 -7.79 -14.85
CA TYR A 6 7.24 -7.64 -13.43
C TYR A 6 7.95 -8.88 -12.88
N ALA A 7 7.39 -10.06 -13.13
CA ALA A 7 7.96 -11.32 -12.64
C ALA A 7 9.37 -11.58 -13.21
N ASP A 8 9.59 -11.34 -14.49
CA ASP A 8 10.91 -11.50 -15.13
C ASP A 8 11.93 -10.50 -14.53
N THR A 9 11.49 -9.26 -14.24
CA THR A 9 12.35 -8.25 -13.59
C THR A 9 12.75 -8.68 -12.19
N VAL A 10 11.80 -9.17 -11.38
CA VAL A 10 12.07 -9.67 -10.03
C VAL A 10 13.07 -10.83 -10.08
N LYS A 11 12.84 -11.81 -10.95
CA LYS A 11 13.74 -12.95 -11.13
C LYS A 11 15.15 -12.51 -11.54
N ALA A 12 15.27 -11.53 -12.43
CA ALA A 12 16.56 -10.99 -12.85
C ALA A 12 17.30 -10.27 -11.71
N ILE A 13 16.56 -9.52 -10.84
CA ILE A 13 17.13 -8.91 -9.63
C ILE A 13 17.65 -9.99 -8.69
N LYS A 14 16.81 -10.99 -8.37
CA LYS A 14 17.16 -12.10 -7.47
C LYS A 14 18.33 -12.92 -7.96
N ALA A 15 18.44 -13.16 -9.26
CA ALA A 15 19.56 -13.90 -9.85
C ALA A 15 20.90 -13.18 -9.67
N ARG A 16 20.90 -11.84 -9.67
CA ARG A 16 22.13 -11.04 -9.50
C ARG A 16 22.40 -10.67 -8.04
N ASN A 17 21.34 -10.52 -7.25
CA ASN A 17 21.40 -10.05 -5.87
C ASN A 17 20.43 -10.91 -5.03
N PRO A 18 20.78 -12.16 -4.71
CA PRO A 18 19.85 -13.09 -4.06
C PRO A 18 19.37 -12.66 -2.67
N ASN A 19 20.15 -11.83 -1.98
CA ASN A 19 19.82 -11.32 -0.65
C ASN A 19 19.05 -9.99 -0.67
N THR A 20 18.78 -9.42 -1.86
CA THR A 20 18.02 -8.18 -1.97
C THR A 20 16.53 -8.49 -1.88
N ALA A 21 15.84 -7.89 -0.92
CA ALA A 21 14.39 -7.92 -0.87
C ALA A 21 13.79 -7.05 -1.97
N VAL A 22 12.66 -7.50 -2.53
CA VAL A 22 11.98 -6.80 -3.61
C VAL A 22 10.54 -6.49 -3.22
N GLU A 23 10.22 -5.21 -3.17
CA GLU A 23 8.85 -4.71 -3.16
C GLU A 23 8.43 -4.39 -4.59
N ALA A 24 7.28 -4.93 -5.01
CA ALA A 24 6.70 -4.65 -6.31
C ALA A 24 5.42 -3.83 -6.16
N LEU A 25 5.45 -2.54 -6.54
CA LEU A 25 4.25 -1.73 -6.68
C LEU A 25 3.61 -2.05 -8.03
N THR A 26 2.44 -2.66 -7.99
CA THR A 26 1.77 -3.22 -9.16
C THR A 26 0.46 -2.50 -9.47
N PRO A 27 0.00 -2.55 -10.75
CA PRO A 27 -1.39 -2.27 -11.05
C PRO A 27 -2.30 -3.40 -10.53
N ASP A 28 -3.61 -3.15 -10.55
CA ASP A 28 -4.61 -4.12 -10.11
C ASP A 28 -4.82 -5.33 -11.06
N PHE A 29 -4.16 -5.33 -12.22
CA PHE A 29 -4.30 -6.33 -13.29
C PHE A 29 -5.76 -6.65 -13.65
N LYS A 30 -6.71 -5.73 -13.41
CA LYS A 30 -8.16 -5.93 -13.56
C LYS A 30 -8.69 -7.10 -12.70
N GLY A 31 -8.05 -7.41 -11.59
CA GLY A 31 -8.39 -8.53 -10.74
C GLY A 31 -8.13 -9.92 -11.36
N ILE A 32 -7.32 -10.00 -12.42
CA ILE A 32 -7.03 -11.30 -13.07
C ILE A 32 -6.12 -12.13 -12.18
N PHE A 33 -6.65 -13.20 -11.59
CA PHE A 33 -5.95 -14.10 -10.66
C PHE A 33 -4.59 -14.56 -11.18
N SER A 34 -4.52 -15.08 -12.41
CA SER A 34 -3.27 -15.60 -12.99
C SER A 34 -2.16 -14.52 -13.13
N SER A 35 -2.55 -13.26 -13.25
CA SER A 35 -1.58 -12.15 -13.28
C SER A 35 -1.03 -11.85 -11.88
N ILE A 36 -1.89 -11.87 -10.86
CA ILE A 36 -1.49 -11.72 -9.46
C ILE A 36 -0.58 -12.88 -9.05
N GLU A 37 -0.99 -14.11 -9.35
CA GLU A 37 -0.23 -15.35 -9.10
C GLU A 37 1.17 -15.30 -9.73
N THR A 38 1.26 -14.85 -10.98
CA THR A 38 2.54 -14.71 -11.69
C THR A 38 3.53 -13.82 -10.94
N ILE A 39 3.05 -12.72 -10.34
CA ILE A 39 3.91 -11.80 -9.59
C ILE A 39 4.23 -12.34 -8.21
N VAL A 40 3.23 -12.80 -7.47
CA VAL A 40 3.42 -13.33 -6.13
C VAL A 40 4.43 -14.48 -6.12
N ASN A 41 4.39 -15.36 -7.14
CA ASN A 41 5.30 -16.49 -7.28
C ASN A 41 6.65 -16.12 -7.94
N SER A 42 6.92 -14.85 -8.22
CA SER A 42 8.19 -14.42 -8.81
C SER A 42 9.36 -14.35 -7.83
N GLY A 43 9.08 -14.39 -6.52
CA GLY A 43 10.06 -14.28 -5.45
C GLY A 43 10.10 -12.89 -4.79
N ILE A 44 9.03 -12.12 -4.91
CA ILE A 44 8.88 -10.85 -4.17
C ILE A 44 8.68 -11.10 -2.68
N GLU A 45 9.13 -10.19 -1.85
CA GLU A 45 8.85 -10.14 -0.42
C GLU A 45 7.63 -9.29 -0.11
N VAL A 46 7.38 -8.23 -0.89
CA VAL A 46 6.25 -7.33 -0.67
C VAL A 46 5.47 -7.11 -1.96
N PHE A 47 4.18 -7.43 -1.92
CA PHE A 47 3.21 -7.10 -2.95
C PHE A 47 2.53 -5.78 -2.59
N ALA A 48 2.77 -4.73 -3.35
CA ALA A 48 2.21 -3.41 -3.10
C ALA A 48 1.21 -3.01 -4.18
N GLN A 49 0.04 -2.55 -3.76
CA GLN A 49 -0.94 -1.89 -4.61
C GLN A 49 -1.67 -0.79 -3.83
N ASN A 50 -1.61 0.43 -4.33
CA ASN A 50 -2.16 1.57 -3.62
C ASN A 50 -3.68 1.66 -3.71
N MET A 51 -4.33 1.85 -2.57
CA MET A 51 -5.74 2.21 -2.45
C MET A 51 -5.98 3.67 -2.87
N GLU A 52 -5.01 4.53 -2.61
CA GLU A 52 -4.93 5.97 -2.87
C GLU A 52 -5.88 6.81 -2.02
N THR A 53 -7.14 6.44 -1.85
CA THR A 53 -8.13 7.21 -1.10
C THR A 53 -9.23 6.32 -0.53
N VAL A 54 -10.15 6.91 0.24
CA VAL A 54 -11.31 6.23 0.83
C VAL A 54 -12.38 5.89 -0.23
N GLU A 55 -13.29 4.98 0.09
CA GLU A 55 -14.29 4.44 -0.84
C GLU A 55 -15.07 5.53 -1.59
N ARG A 56 -15.65 6.50 -0.87
CA ARG A 56 -16.44 7.61 -1.45
C ARG A 56 -15.66 8.45 -2.46
N LEU A 57 -14.36 8.60 -2.25
CA LEU A 57 -13.49 9.44 -3.09
C LEU A 57 -12.81 8.68 -4.22
N THR A 58 -13.03 7.36 -4.33
CA THR A 58 -12.36 6.54 -5.35
C THR A 58 -12.56 7.10 -6.76
N HIS A 59 -13.78 7.27 -7.22
CA HIS A 59 -14.05 7.75 -8.58
C HIS A 59 -13.70 9.21 -8.83
N PRO A 60 -13.90 10.15 -7.87
CA PRO A 60 -13.42 11.52 -8.04
C PRO A 60 -11.90 11.67 -8.10
N VAL A 61 -11.15 10.74 -7.49
CA VAL A 61 -9.68 10.84 -7.32
C VAL A 61 -8.92 9.96 -8.30
N ARG A 62 -9.41 8.74 -8.52
CA ARG A 62 -8.72 7.71 -9.32
C ARG A 62 -9.30 7.60 -10.72
N ASP A 63 -8.55 6.97 -11.61
CA ASP A 63 -9.06 6.56 -12.92
C ASP A 63 -10.34 5.73 -12.77
N ILE A 64 -11.31 5.92 -13.68
CA ILE A 64 -12.62 5.26 -13.65
C ILE A 64 -12.52 3.72 -13.63
N ARG A 65 -11.41 3.16 -14.10
CA ARG A 65 -11.15 1.72 -14.11
C ARG A 65 -10.66 1.20 -12.77
N ALA A 66 -10.21 2.08 -11.88
CA ALA A 66 -9.73 1.70 -10.54
C ALA A 66 -10.93 1.60 -9.59
N GLY A 67 -10.99 0.51 -8.82
CA GLY A 67 -12.06 0.26 -7.86
C GLY A 67 -11.54 0.05 -6.45
N TYR A 68 -12.26 0.55 -5.46
CA TYR A 68 -11.97 0.35 -4.05
C TYR A 68 -11.98 -1.15 -3.70
N GLN A 69 -13.11 -1.81 -3.95
CA GLN A 69 -13.26 -3.24 -3.70
C GLN A 69 -12.29 -4.09 -4.53
N GLN A 70 -11.97 -3.67 -5.76
CA GLN A 70 -11.00 -4.37 -6.59
C GLN A 70 -9.61 -4.33 -5.97
N THR A 71 -9.19 -3.20 -5.39
CA THR A 71 -7.91 -3.09 -4.67
C THR A 71 -7.86 -4.03 -3.46
N LEU A 72 -8.93 -4.04 -2.64
CA LEU A 72 -9.04 -4.98 -1.51
C LEU A 72 -8.93 -6.43 -1.97
N ASN A 73 -9.67 -6.80 -3.01
CA ASN A 73 -9.67 -8.17 -3.55
C ASN A 73 -8.28 -8.58 -4.05
N VAL A 74 -7.56 -7.70 -4.76
CA VAL A 74 -6.22 -7.99 -5.28
C VAL A 74 -5.21 -8.21 -4.14
N LEU A 75 -5.26 -7.38 -3.10
CA LEU A 75 -4.42 -7.54 -1.91
C LEU A 75 -4.73 -8.85 -1.17
N ALA A 76 -6.02 -9.14 -0.95
CA ALA A 76 -6.45 -10.38 -0.31
C ALA A 76 -6.05 -11.63 -1.13
N GLU A 77 -6.21 -11.60 -2.45
CA GLU A 77 -5.81 -12.71 -3.32
C GLU A 77 -4.29 -12.94 -3.29
N SER A 78 -3.48 -11.87 -3.28
CA SER A 78 -2.03 -12.02 -3.18
C SER A 78 -1.62 -12.75 -1.89
N LYS A 79 -2.30 -12.46 -0.77
CA LYS A 79 -2.08 -13.10 0.53
C LYS A 79 -2.53 -14.56 0.54
N LYS A 80 -3.63 -14.89 -0.13
CA LYS A 80 -4.10 -16.28 -0.29
C LYS A 80 -3.14 -17.13 -1.11
N ILE A 81 -2.58 -16.56 -2.20
CA ILE A 81 -1.61 -17.24 -3.06
C ILE A 81 -0.33 -17.58 -2.28
N ASN A 82 0.19 -16.62 -1.53
CA ASN A 82 1.37 -16.84 -0.69
C ASN A 82 1.25 -16.06 0.63
N PRO A 83 0.88 -16.73 1.74
CA PRO A 83 0.75 -16.09 3.05
C PRO A 83 2.03 -15.44 3.59
N SER A 84 3.20 -15.84 3.08
CA SER A 84 4.49 -15.28 3.49
C SER A 84 4.82 -13.94 2.83
N VAL A 85 4.18 -13.61 1.72
CA VAL A 85 4.37 -12.31 1.06
C VAL A 85 3.65 -11.24 1.87
N LEU A 86 4.35 -10.16 2.19
CA LEU A 86 3.74 -9.01 2.84
C LEU A 86 2.92 -8.21 1.83
N THR A 87 1.76 -7.74 2.26
CA THR A 87 0.88 -6.89 1.47
C THR A 87 0.97 -5.46 1.94
N LYS A 88 1.04 -4.52 0.99
CA LYS A 88 1.21 -3.10 1.28
C LYS A 88 0.27 -2.24 0.45
N THR A 89 -0.24 -1.19 1.08
CA THR A 89 -1.05 -0.18 0.40
C THR A 89 -0.73 1.23 0.90
N SER A 90 -1.25 2.23 0.19
CA SER A 90 -1.04 3.64 0.51
C SER A 90 -2.34 4.43 0.39
N LEU A 91 -2.55 5.38 1.31
CA LEU A 91 -3.54 6.44 1.19
C LEU A 91 -2.84 7.79 1.12
N ILE A 92 -3.37 8.68 0.30
CA ILE A 92 -3.01 10.10 0.26
C ILE A 92 -4.15 10.91 0.86
N LEU A 93 -3.85 11.67 1.91
CA LEU A 93 -4.83 12.41 2.70
C LEU A 93 -4.86 13.89 2.34
N GLY A 94 -6.00 14.54 2.57
CA GLY A 94 -6.21 15.96 2.27
C GLY A 94 -7.04 16.20 0.99
N LEU A 95 -7.76 15.17 0.52
CA LEU A 95 -8.67 15.24 -0.63
C LEU A 95 -10.13 15.45 -0.22
N GLY A 96 -10.43 15.46 1.09
CA GLY A 96 -11.77 15.69 1.64
C GLY A 96 -12.41 14.46 2.28
N GLU A 97 -11.60 13.46 2.61
CA GLU A 97 -11.96 12.34 3.47
C GLU A 97 -12.20 12.80 4.91
N THR A 98 -13.07 12.10 5.62
CA THR A 98 -13.29 12.27 7.07
C THR A 98 -12.46 11.27 7.86
N ASP A 99 -12.30 11.52 9.17
CA ASP A 99 -11.60 10.59 10.07
C ASP A 99 -12.29 9.22 10.07
N ASP A 100 -13.63 9.18 10.18
CA ASP A 100 -14.40 7.92 10.13
C ASP A 100 -14.18 7.13 8.84
N GLU A 101 -14.05 7.82 7.70
CA GLU A 101 -13.78 7.16 6.42
C GLU A 101 -12.37 6.59 6.35
N ILE A 102 -11.39 7.28 6.93
CA ILE A 102 -10.01 6.79 7.03
C ILE A 102 -9.98 5.55 7.93
N GLU A 103 -10.60 5.61 9.09
CA GLU A 103 -10.65 4.49 10.04
C GLU A 103 -11.40 3.28 9.47
N LYS A 104 -12.56 3.52 8.81
CA LYS A 104 -13.26 2.46 8.08
C LYS A 104 -12.39 1.82 7.01
N THR A 105 -11.63 2.63 6.26
CA THR A 105 -10.72 2.08 5.24
C THR A 105 -9.62 1.24 5.87
N MET A 106 -9.11 1.62 7.04
CA MET A 106 -8.16 0.80 7.79
C MET A 106 -8.79 -0.54 8.21
N ASP A 107 -10.03 -0.54 8.69
CA ASP A 107 -10.75 -1.78 9.04
C ASP A 107 -10.93 -2.68 7.82
N ASP A 108 -11.39 -2.13 6.69
CA ASP A 108 -11.54 -2.88 5.44
C ASP A 108 -10.20 -3.50 4.98
N LEU A 109 -9.09 -2.79 5.15
CA LEU A 109 -7.75 -3.28 4.81
C LEU A 109 -7.31 -4.42 5.74
N ILE A 110 -7.51 -4.30 7.05
CA ILE A 110 -7.20 -5.35 8.03
C ILE A 110 -8.03 -6.60 7.77
N GLU A 111 -9.33 -6.47 7.51
CA GLU A 111 -10.21 -7.59 7.15
C GLU A 111 -9.74 -8.34 5.88
N ASN A 112 -9.04 -7.64 5.00
CA ASN A 112 -8.42 -8.21 3.79
C ASN A 112 -6.95 -8.60 3.95
N ASN A 113 -6.47 -8.73 5.21
CA ASN A 113 -5.12 -9.18 5.58
C ASN A 113 -4.00 -8.31 4.98
N VAL A 114 -4.18 -7.00 4.97
CA VAL A 114 -3.13 -6.06 4.57
C VAL A 114 -2.18 -5.82 5.74
N ASP A 115 -0.89 -6.04 5.51
CA ASP A 115 0.14 -5.96 6.56
C ASP A 115 0.64 -4.53 6.79
N ILE A 116 0.75 -3.72 5.72
CA ILE A 116 1.47 -2.44 5.76
C ILE A 116 0.62 -1.34 5.16
N LEU A 117 0.50 -0.24 5.90
CA LEU A 117 -0.17 0.96 5.44
C LEU A 117 0.79 2.15 5.42
N THR A 118 0.77 2.92 4.33
CA THR A 118 1.44 4.23 4.29
C THR A 118 0.41 5.35 4.14
N LEU A 119 0.57 6.42 4.92
CA LEU A 119 -0.29 7.60 4.89
C LEU A 119 0.56 8.83 4.60
N GLY A 120 0.22 9.56 3.53
CA GLY A 120 0.94 10.76 3.11
C GLY A 120 0.01 11.91 2.73
N GLN A 121 0.51 13.14 2.78
CA GLN A 121 -0.26 14.30 2.34
C GLN A 121 -0.39 14.34 0.81
N TYR A 122 -1.60 14.57 0.31
CA TYR A 122 -1.82 14.92 -1.08
C TYR A 122 -1.18 16.27 -1.39
N LEU A 123 -0.25 16.29 -2.33
CA LEU A 123 0.36 17.50 -2.86
C LEU A 123 -0.08 17.68 -4.31
N ARG A 124 -0.79 18.76 -4.57
CA ARG A 124 -1.33 19.06 -5.91
C ARG A 124 -0.21 19.25 -6.93
N PRO A 125 -0.06 18.37 -7.95
CA PRO A 125 1.06 18.46 -8.89
C PRO A 125 0.98 19.69 -9.81
N THR A 126 -0.22 20.00 -10.33
CA THR A 126 -0.49 21.15 -11.20
C THR A 126 -1.92 21.66 -10.97
N LEU A 127 -2.25 22.84 -11.52
CA LEU A 127 -3.60 23.41 -11.44
C LEU A 127 -4.68 22.56 -12.13
N ASN A 128 -4.30 21.62 -12.97
CA ASN A 128 -5.23 20.70 -13.64
C ASN A 128 -5.62 19.49 -12.76
N HIS A 129 -4.95 19.30 -11.60
CA HIS A 129 -5.27 18.25 -10.65
C HIS A 129 -6.24 18.77 -9.58
N LEU A 130 -6.80 17.85 -8.79
CA LEU A 130 -7.71 18.19 -7.71
C LEU A 130 -7.06 19.16 -6.71
N PRO A 131 -7.80 20.15 -6.19
CA PRO A 131 -7.27 21.02 -5.16
C PRO A 131 -7.06 20.25 -3.86
N VAL A 132 -6.04 20.64 -3.09
CA VAL A 132 -5.92 20.23 -1.69
C VAL A 132 -7.12 20.76 -0.91
N LYS A 133 -7.86 19.88 -0.24
CA LYS A 133 -9.04 20.25 0.57
C LYS A 133 -8.66 20.63 2.00
N ARG A 134 -7.65 19.96 2.56
CA ARG A 134 -7.07 20.33 3.84
C ARG A 134 -5.61 19.87 3.94
N TRP A 135 -4.88 20.52 4.80
CA TRP A 135 -3.54 20.11 5.21
C TRP A 135 -3.68 19.33 6.53
N VAL A 136 -3.34 18.06 6.47
CA VAL A 136 -3.33 17.18 7.65
C VAL A 136 -2.11 17.52 8.49
N THR A 137 -2.30 17.74 9.80
CA THR A 137 -1.20 18.11 10.68
C THR A 137 -0.29 16.92 11.00
N PRO A 138 0.98 17.15 11.39
CA PRO A 138 1.85 16.06 11.85
C PRO A 138 1.23 15.24 13.00
N GLU A 139 0.55 15.89 13.93
CA GLU A 139 -0.10 15.25 15.07
C GLU A 139 -1.27 14.34 14.65
N GLU A 140 -2.02 14.74 13.60
CA GLU A 140 -3.06 13.88 13.03
C GLU A 140 -2.43 12.65 12.33
N PHE A 141 -1.31 12.82 11.62
CA PHE A 141 -0.58 11.69 11.04
C PHE A 141 -0.07 10.72 12.11
N ASP A 142 0.44 11.23 13.23
CA ASP A 142 0.88 10.41 14.38
C ASP A 142 -0.32 9.64 14.96
N ARG A 143 -1.46 10.31 15.15
CA ARG A 143 -2.71 9.67 15.62
C ARG A 143 -3.17 8.55 14.68
N TYR A 144 -3.19 8.78 13.36
CA TYR A 144 -3.58 7.72 12.40
C TYR A 144 -2.60 6.55 12.42
N ARG A 145 -1.32 6.80 12.67
CA ARG A 145 -0.34 5.73 12.86
C ARG A 145 -0.68 4.88 14.07
N GLU A 146 -0.96 5.49 15.21
CA GLU A 146 -1.33 4.78 16.45
C GLU A 146 -2.60 3.95 16.23
N ILE A 147 -3.67 4.55 15.68
CA ILE A 147 -4.91 3.85 15.36
C ILE A 147 -4.66 2.64 14.46
N GLY A 148 -3.86 2.79 13.40
CA GLY A 148 -3.57 1.69 12.49
C GLY A 148 -2.80 0.55 13.17
N ILE A 149 -1.84 0.85 14.02
CA ILE A 149 -1.12 -0.17 14.81
C ILE A 149 -2.08 -0.88 15.78
N GLU A 150 -2.95 -0.15 16.46
CA GLU A 150 -3.97 -0.73 17.36
C GLU A 150 -4.97 -1.63 16.60
N LYS A 151 -5.33 -1.28 15.36
CA LYS A 151 -6.18 -2.10 14.49
C LYS A 151 -5.49 -3.39 14.00
N GLY A 152 -4.16 -3.48 14.09
CA GLY A 152 -3.42 -4.71 13.80
C GLY A 152 -2.53 -4.69 12.56
N PHE A 153 -2.29 -3.53 11.93
CA PHE A 153 -1.25 -3.45 10.89
C PHE A 153 0.13 -3.80 11.47
N LEU A 154 0.90 -4.53 10.69
CA LEU A 154 2.29 -4.86 11.04
C LEU A 154 3.17 -3.60 11.07
N GLU A 155 2.93 -2.68 10.14
CA GLU A 155 3.58 -1.37 10.08
C GLU A 155 2.60 -0.31 9.54
N VAL A 156 2.64 0.87 10.14
CA VAL A 156 2.01 2.08 9.59
C VAL A 156 3.05 3.18 9.52
N VAL A 157 3.38 3.59 8.30
CA VAL A 157 4.27 4.73 8.06
C VAL A 157 3.41 5.93 7.70
N SER A 158 3.38 6.93 8.56
CA SER A 158 2.46 8.06 8.46
C SER A 158 3.18 9.39 8.64
N GLY A 159 2.90 10.35 7.75
CA GLY A 159 3.50 11.69 7.84
C GLY A 159 3.32 12.50 6.57
N PRO A 160 3.46 13.84 6.66
CA PRO A 160 3.20 14.73 5.51
C PRO A 160 4.03 14.43 4.27
N MET A 161 5.27 13.98 4.44
CA MET A 161 6.20 13.69 3.36
C MET A 161 6.30 12.22 3.00
N VAL A 162 5.49 11.35 3.63
CA VAL A 162 5.47 9.92 3.33
C VAL A 162 4.93 9.67 1.92
N ARG A 163 5.55 8.71 1.24
CA ARG A 163 5.14 8.16 -0.05
C ARG A 163 5.09 6.64 0.04
N SER A 164 4.44 5.97 -0.90
CA SER A 164 4.29 4.51 -0.89
C SER A 164 5.62 3.75 -0.79
N SER A 165 6.71 4.32 -1.31
CA SER A 165 8.06 3.73 -1.24
C SER A 165 8.89 4.20 -0.03
N TYR A 166 8.35 5.06 0.84
CA TYR A 166 9.13 5.63 1.95
C TYR A 166 9.52 4.54 2.95
N ARG A 167 10.84 4.43 3.20
CA ARG A 167 11.43 3.45 4.13
C ARG A 167 10.94 2.02 3.92
N ALA A 168 10.82 1.59 2.67
CA ALA A 168 10.38 0.24 2.32
C ALA A 168 11.27 -0.85 2.95
N GLU A 169 12.54 -0.55 3.20
CA GLU A 169 13.52 -1.43 3.85
C GLU A 169 13.15 -1.82 5.29
N ARG A 170 12.43 -0.94 6.01
CA ARG A 170 12.10 -1.18 7.43
C ARG A 170 11.18 -2.38 7.65
N VAL A 171 10.37 -2.69 6.66
CA VAL A 171 9.39 -3.77 6.73
C VAL A 171 10.04 -5.15 6.75
N LEU A 172 11.25 -5.26 6.24
CA LEU A 172 11.92 -6.53 5.99
C LEU A 172 12.95 -6.89 7.05
N ASP A 173 13.29 -5.95 7.92
CA ASP A 173 14.23 -6.19 9.02
C ASP A 173 13.60 -7.14 10.06
N LYS A 174 13.99 -8.42 9.98
CA LYS A 174 13.68 -9.46 10.96
C LYS A 174 12.19 -9.79 11.14
N ASN A 175 11.35 -9.61 10.15
CA ASN A 175 9.89 -9.77 10.25
C ASN A 175 9.24 -8.90 11.35
N ASN A 176 9.86 -7.81 11.71
CA ASN A 176 9.36 -6.88 12.73
C ASN A 176 9.02 -5.51 12.14
N ALA A 177 8.77 -5.45 10.83
CA ALA A 177 8.41 -4.24 10.10
C ALA A 177 9.41 -3.08 10.29
N GLY A 178 10.66 -3.41 10.56
CA GLY A 178 11.69 -2.40 10.84
C GLY A 178 11.47 -1.64 12.15
N LEU A 179 10.61 -2.13 13.01
CA LEU A 179 10.53 -1.69 14.40
C LEU A 179 11.71 -2.31 15.15
N GLY A 180 12.93 -1.94 14.76
CA GLY A 180 14.08 -2.15 15.61
C GLY A 180 13.78 -1.48 16.95
N LYS A 181 14.04 -2.18 18.07
CA LYS A 181 13.91 -1.59 19.40
C LYS A 181 14.44 -0.18 19.35
N ALA A 182 13.59 0.79 19.70
CA ALA A 182 14.06 2.13 19.97
C ALA A 182 15.20 2.00 21.00
N VAL A 183 16.39 2.42 20.60
CA VAL A 183 17.53 2.58 21.50
C VAL A 183 17.34 3.89 22.20
#